data_f8640d9538f19d30ed2ebbeead85bbc0
#
_entry.id   f8640d9538f19d30ed2ebbeead85bbc0
#
_cell.length_a   1.000
_cell.length_b   1.000
_cell.length_c   1.000
_cell.angle_alpha   90.00
_cell.angle_beta   90.00
_cell.angle_gamma   90.00
#
_symmetry.space_group_name_H-M   'P 1'
#
loop_
_entity.id
_entity.type
_entity.pdbx_description
1 polymer ?
#
loop_
_entity_poly.entity_id
_entity_poly.type
_entity_poly.pdbx_seq_one_letter_code
_entity_poly.pdbx_strand_id
1 'polypeptide(L)'
;FSTTYDRGDEGYLCTDPMIMLFTPRWYHQYKEAIENQFKVVKRIENTEDKKGIENFLGTAFYLNGALGAFFNTKEVSISSSILVQKPDFSGLPEIQVPVMNPDIVRWMLLMGQMDRPTTEEEELIYKLYYKFFSMAMPKAKFLLPINASSGFPEPSQESNAHVLEESATFNLPTREGKNGRNSVSVFTDWKRLRMVFDENWSAMIENAGGMIEIFDYAINQTEYYKAGVYVSDKAFKEMQQFSEELEGRAKG
;
A
#
# COMPACT_ATOMS: atom_id res chain seq x y z
N PHE A 1 -0.10 4.69 11.33
CA PHE A 1 0.97 5.58 10.87
C PHE A 1 0.89 6.92 11.58
N SER A 2 2.00 7.59 11.74
CA SER A 2 2.09 8.93 12.34
C SER A 2 3.17 9.72 11.63
N THR A 3 2.90 11.00 11.37
CA THR A 3 3.88 11.98 10.90
C THR A 3 3.70 13.26 11.70
N THR A 4 4.65 14.19 11.59
CA THR A 4 4.44 15.58 11.98
C THR A 4 4.41 16.44 10.72
N TYR A 5 3.52 17.41 10.71
CA TYR A 5 3.33 18.37 9.64
C TYR A 5 3.76 19.76 10.11
N ASP A 6 4.46 20.49 9.26
CA ASP A 6 4.77 21.90 9.50
C ASP A 6 4.03 22.76 8.48
N ARG A 7 3.51 23.89 8.96
CA ARG A 7 2.73 24.84 8.19
C ARG A 7 3.64 25.95 7.62
N GLY A 8 4.62 25.55 6.79
CA GLY A 8 5.24 26.52 5.90
C GLY A 8 4.24 27.02 4.83
N ASP A 9 4.65 27.91 3.94
CA ASP A 9 3.77 28.48 2.89
C ASP A 9 3.07 27.42 2.03
N GLU A 10 3.74 26.29 1.79
CA GLU A 10 3.20 25.16 1.02
C GLU A 10 2.93 23.91 1.87
N GLY A 11 3.33 23.89 3.13
CA GLY A 11 3.29 22.74 4.01
C GLY A 11 4.31 21.64 3.64
N TYR A 12 4.88 21.00 4.64
CA TYR A 12 5.77 19.85 4.45
C TYR A 12 5.72 18.90 5.65
N LEU A 13 6.20 17.67 5.47
CA LEU A 13 6.32 16.71 6.56
C LEU A 13 7.65 16.90 7.28
N CYS A 14 7.59 17.08 8.59
CA CYS A 14 8.79 17.21 9.44
C CYS A 14 9.39 15.84 9.80
N THR A 15 8.59 14.79 9.75
CA THR A 15 9.01 13.41 10.05
C THR A 15 8.50 12.45 9.01
N ASP A 16 9.29 11.41 8.77
CA ASP A 16 8.88 10.30 7.93
C ASP A 16 7.62 9.59 8.49
N PRO A 17 6.79 8.97 7.63
CA PRO A 17 5.69 8.12 8.07
C PRO A 17 6.18 6.94 8.90
N MET A 18 5.86 6.93 10.19
CA MET A 18 6.30 5.94 11.16
C MET A 18 5.12 5.30 11.89
N ILE A 19 5.30 4.14 12.45
CA ILE A 19 4.35 3.55 13.40
C ILE A 19 4.68 3.97 14.82
N MET A 20 3.67 3.97 15.71
CA MET A 20 3.88 4.15 17.15
C MET A 20 3.95 2.79 17.82
N LEU A 21 4.99 2.57 18.61
CA LEU A 21 5.16 1.40 19.45
C LEU A 21 5.17 1.82 20.91
N PHE A 22 4.38 1.13 21.73
CA PHE A 22 4.31 1.37 23.15
C PHE A 22 4.79 0.13 23.91
N THR A 23 5.68 0.33 24.88
CA THR A 23 6.00 -0.75 25.84
C THR A 23 4.77 -1.04 26.70
N PRO A 24 4.58 -2.29 27.19
CA PRO A 24 3.43 -2.62 28.03
C PRO A 24 3.30 -1.69 29.24
N ARG A 25 4.42 -1.34 29.90
CA ARG A 25 4.43 -0.42 31.05
C ARG A 25 3.90 0.97 30.67
N TRP A 26 4.40 1.53 29.54
CA TRP A 26 3.96 2.84 29.06
C TRP A 26 2.50 2.85 28.65
N TYR A 27 2.07 1.82 27.93
CA TYR A 27 0.67 1.68 27.53
C TYR A 27 -0.26 1.62 28.76
N HIS A 28 0.06 0.83 29.78
CA HIS A 28 -0.76 0.76 31.00
C HIS A 28 -0.83 2.10 31.74
N GLN A 29 0.27 2.85 31.75
CA GLN A 29 0.32 4.16 32.43
C GLN A 29 -0.50 5.23 31.73
N TYR A 30 -0.54 5.22 30.39
CA TYR A 30 -1.15 6.27 29.56
C TYR A 30 -2.27 5.74 28.66
N LYS A 31 -2.91 4.64 29.04
CA LYS A 31 -3.88 3.91 28.22
C LYS A 31 -4.96 4.81 27.64
N GLU A 32 -5.64 5.59 28.48
CA GLU A 32 -6.74 6.45 28.07
C GLU A 32 -6.27 7.52 27.03
N ALA A 33 -5.14 8.16 27.26
CA ALA A 33 -4.60 9.15 26.35
C ALA A 33 -4.21 8.51 25.00
N ILE A 34 -3.62 7.30 25.01
CA ILE A 34 -3.23 6.57 23.81
C ILE A 34 -4.47 6.15 23.01
N GLU A 35 -5.48 5.57 23.67
CA GLU A 35 -6.70 5.10 23.00
C GLU A 35 -7.57 6.26 22.49
N ASN A 36 -7.51 7.42 23.12
CA ASN A 36 -8.16 8.65 22.60
C ASN A 36 -7.42 9.24 21.39
N GLN A 37 -6.11 9.10 21.32
CA GLN A 37 -5.30 9.64 20.24
C GLN A 37 -5.26 8.72 19.00
N PHE A 38 -5.26 7.40 19.21
CA PHE A 38 -5.10 6.41 18.14
C PHE A 38 -6.37 5.60 17.93
N LYS A 39 -6.89 5.59 16.69
CA LYS A 39 -8.11 4.85 16.33
C LYS A 39 -7.98 3.34 16.53
N VAL A 40 -6.77 2.82 16.37
CA VAL A 40 -6.48 1.39 16.49
C VAL A 40 -5.21 1.19 17.30
N VAL A 41 -5.32 0.50 18.41
CA VAL A 41 -4.19 0.04 19.21
C VAL A 41 -4.25 -1.49 19.27
N LYS A 42 -3.17 -2.15 18.84
CA LYS A 42 -3.10 -3.60 18.77
C LYS A 42 -1.93 -4.11 19.60
N ARG A 43 -2.22 -5.05 20.49
CA ARG A 43 -1.17 -5.79 21.22
C ARG A 43 -0.52 -6.80 20.27
N ILE A 44 0.81 -6.80 20.21
CA ILE A 44 1.60 -7.74 19.44
C ILE A 44 2.42 -8.58 20.41
N GLU A 45 2.36 -9.88 20.24
CA GLU A 45 3.09 -10.84 21.04
C GLU A 45 3.95 -11.72 20.13
N ASN A 46 5.01 -12.28 20.69
CA ASN A 46 5.75 -13.30 19.96
C ASN A 46 4.93 -14.59 19.89
N THR A 47 5.03 -15.27 18.77
CA THR A 47 4.58 -16.64 18.58
C THR A 47 5.59 -17.62 19.17
N GLU A 48 5.26 -18.91 19.20
CA GLU A 48 6.16 -19.96 19.71
C GLU A 48 7.53 -19.99 18.99
N ASP A 49 7.53 -19.66 17.68
CA ASP A 49 8.73 -19.51 16.86
C ASP A 49 9.48 -18.19 17.08
N LYS A 50 9.01 -17.34 18.01
CA LYS A 50 9.54 -16.02 18.36
C LYS A 50 9.53 -15.00 17.22
N LYS A 51 8.74 -15.23 16.15
CA LYS A 51 8.69 -14.37 14.97
C LYS A 51 7.47 -13.43 14.91
N GLY A 52 6.56 -13.49 15.88
CA GLY A 52 5.33 -12.69 15.85
C GLY A 52 5.57 -11.19 15.76
N ILE A 53 6.50 -10.65 16.55
CA ILE A 53 6.86 -9.21 16.51
C ILE A 53 7.60 -8.89 15.22
N GLU A 54 8.58 -9.71 14.81
CA GLU A 54 9.36 -9.52 13.59
C GLU A 54 8.45 -9.50 12.35
N ASN A 55 7.54 -10.47 12.22
CA ASN A 55 6.58 -10.56 11.13
C ASN A 55 5.62 -9.35 11.09
N PHE A 56 5.18 -8.86 12.26
CA PHE A 56 4.38 -7.65 12.33
C PHE A 56 5.16 -6.42 11.83
N LEU A 57 6.39 -6.24 12.32
CA LEU A 57 7.24 -5.12 11.93
C LEU A 57 7.62 -5.21 10.45
N GLY A 58 7.99 -6.40 9.96
CA GLY A 58 8.25 -6.64 8.54
C GLY A 58 7.06 -6.26 7.65
N THR A 59 5.83 -6.63 8.06
CA THR A 59 4.61 -6.19 7.37
C THR A 59 4.44 -4.68 7.43
N ALA A 60 4.64 -4.06 8.59
CA ALA A 60 4.48 -2.61 8.77
C ALA A 60 5.47 -1.82 7.90
N PHE A 61 6.71 -2.27 7.82
CA PHE A 61 7.77 -1.56 7.10
C PHE A 61 7.78 -1.88 5.60
N TYR A 62 7.87 -3.14 5.23
CA TYR A 62 8.15 -3.53 3.85
C TYR A 62 6.90 -3.78 3.00
N LEU A 63 5.74 -3.99 3.61
CA LEU A 63 4.48 -4.11 2.89
C LEU A 63 3.62 -2.85 3.00
N ASN A 64 3.52 -2.26 4.21
CA ASN A 64 2.71 -1.07 4.46
C ASN A 64 3.50 0.24 4.30
N GLY A 65 4.83 0.18 4.25
CA GLY A 65 5.68 1.30 3.91
C GLY A 65 6.01 2.27 5.06
N ALA A 66 5.86 1.87 6.33
CA ALA A 66 6.40 2.68 7.41
C ALA A 66 7.94 2.71 7.33
N LEU A 67 8.54 3.88 7.52
CA LEU A 67 9.98 4.06 7.41
C LEU A 67 10.72 3.80 8.71
N GLY A 68 9.98 3.62 9.79
CA GLY A 68 10.50 3.31 11.12
C GLY A 68 9.41 3.30 12.18
N ALA A 69 9.82 3.40 13.42
CA ALA A 69 8.95 3.42 14.57
C ALA A 69 9.35 4.51 15.59
N PHE A 70 8.34 5.16 16.17
CA PHE A 70 8.48 5.93 17.41
C PHE A 70 8.24 5.01 18.61
N PHE A 71 9.00 5.19 19.68
CA PHE A 71 8.86 4.42 20.92
C PHE A 71 8.32 5.29 22.05
N ASN A 72 7.14 4.94 22.56
CA ASN A 72 6.42 5.61 23.65
C ASN A 72 6.04 7.07 23.35
N THR A 73 6.99 7.86 22.83
CA THR A 73 6.81 9.27 22.44
C THR A 73 7.38 9.49 21.04
N LYS A 74 7.14 10.66 20.45
CA LYS A 74 7.74 11.05 19.16
C LYS A 74 9.19 11.55 19.27
N GLU A 75 9.77 11.56 20.45
CA GLU A 75 11.16 11.98 20.67
C GLU A 75 12.18 10.90 20.30
N VAL A 76 11.78 9.63 20.43
CA VAL A 76 12.65 8.48 20.11
C VAL A 76 12.11 7.78 18.86
N SER A 77 12.89 7.85 17.79
CA SER A 77 12.58 7.17 16.53
C SER A 77 13.70 6.22 16.14
N ILE A 78 13.34 5.10 15.55
CA ILE A 78 14.29 4.11 15.03
C ILE A 78 13.86 3.74 13.60
N SER A 79 14.84 3.78 12.68
CA SER A 79 14.61 3.39 11.27
C SER A 79 14.21 1.91 11.15
N SER A 80 13.38 1.61 10.17
CA SER A 80 12.94 0.25 9.85
C SER A 80 14.10 -0.71 9.63
N SER A 81 15.17 -0.28 8.96
CA SER A 81 16.35 -1.09 8.66
C SER A 81 17.14 -1.56 9.89
N ILE A 82 16.99 -0.85 11.02
CA ILE A 82 17.61 -1.24 12.29
C ILE A 82 16.75 -2.26 13.03
N LEU A 83 15.42 -2.15 12.88
CA LEU A 83 14.46 -2.99 13.59
C LEU A 83 14.25 -4.35 12.96
N VAL A 84 14.17 -4.41 11.63
CA VAL A 84 13.97 -5.67 10.88
C VAL A 84 14.74 -5.60 9.58
N GLN A 85 15.45 -6.67 9.26
CA GLN A 85 16.17 -6.79 8.00
C GLN A 85 15.19 -6.76 6.82
N LYS A 86 15.52 -5.95 5.80
CA LYS A 86 14.77 -5.93 4.54
C LYS A 86 14.89 -7.28 3.85
N PRO A 87 13.78 -7.86 3.35
CA PRO A 87 13.85 -9.06 2.54
C PRO A 87 14.74 -8.85 1.32
N ASP A 88 15.64 -9.80 1.07
CA ASP A 88 16.52 -9.79 -0.09
C ASP A 88 15.95 -10.72 -1.18
N PHE A 89 15.61 -10.13 -2.31
CA PHE A 89 15.09 -10.83 -3.50
C PHE A 89 16.07 -10.78 -4.66
N SER A 90 17.31 -10.28 -4.48
CA SER A 90 18.27 -10.03 -5.57
C SER A 90 18.67 -11.29 -6.35
N GLY A 91 18.53 -12.47 -5.74
CA GLY A 91 18.84 -13.77 -6.38
C GLY A 91 17.64 -14.43 -7.06
N LEU A 92 16.46 -13.83 -7.02
CA LEU A 92 15.25 -14.42 -7.56
C LEU A 92 14.94 -13.92 -8.98
N PRO A 93 14.42 -14.78 -9.87
CA PRO A 93 13.80 -14.34 -11.12
C PRO A 93 12.69 -13.31 -10.85
N GLU A 94 12.49 -12.36 -11.75
CA GLU A 94 11.51 -11.27 -11.58
C GLU A 94 10.11 -11.79 -11.23
N ILE A 95 9.68 -12.89 -11.84
CA ILE A 95 8.38 -13.51 -11.60
C ILE A 95 8.21 -14.09 -10.19
N GLN A 96 9.31 -14.37 -9.49
CA GLN A 96 9.29 -14.87 -8.10
C GLN A 96 9.42 -13.74 -7.08
N VAL A 97 9.73 -12.53 -7.53
CA VAL A 97 9.79 -11.36 -6.65
C VAL A 97 8.36 -10.96 -6.26
N PRO A 98 7.99 -10.97 -4.97
CA PRO A 98 6.65 -10.58 -4.56
C PRO A 98 6.32 -9.15 -4.97
N VAL A 99 5.14 -8.94 -5.55
CA VAL A 99 4.64 -7.59 -5.81
C VAL A 99 4.39 -6.90 -4.47
N MET A 100 5.04 -5.76 -4.28
CA MET A 100 4.93 -4.92 -3.10
C MET A 100 4.99 -3.45 -3.52
N ASN A 101 4.11 -2.64 -2.96
CA ASN A 101 4.04 -1.20 -3.24
C ASN A 101 4.03 -0.39 -1.92
N PRO A 102 5.09 -0.48 -1.10
CA PRO A 102 5.10 0.17 0.21
C PRO A 102 4.90 1.68 0.12
N ASP A 103 5.40 2.33 -0.93
CA ASP A 103 5.25 3.76 -1.12
C ASP A 103 3.81 4.19 -1.37
N ILE A 104 3.07 3.46 -2.21
CA ILE A 104 1.63 3.71 -2.43
C ILE A 104 0.83 3.42 -1.17
N VAL A 105 1.06 2.26 -0.56
CA VAL A 105 0.29 1.81 0.61
C VAL A 105 0.43 2.75 1.78
N ARG A 106 1.61 3.29 2.00
CA ARG A 106 1.91 4.31 3.03
C ARG A 106 0.95 5.48 2.94
N TRP A 107 0.86 6.08 1.77
CA TRP A 107 0.05 7.27 1.56
C TRP A 107 -1.44 6.96 1.56
N MET A 108 -1.84 5.80 1.02
CA MET A 108 -3.22 5.32 1.12
C MET A 108 -3.66 5.14 2.58
N LEU A 109 -2.80 4.58 3.42
CA LEU A 109 -3.07 4.40 4.85
C LEU A 109 -3.19 5.74 5.59
N LEU A 110 -2.31 6.69 5.31
CA LEU A 110 -2.35 8.02 5.90
C LEU A 110 -3.62 8.79 5.50
N MET A 111 -3.97 8.79 4.22
CA MET A 111 -5.23 9.37 3.74
C MET A 111 -6.46 8.68 4.36
N GLY A 112 -6.47 7.35 4.41
CA GLY A 112 -7.57 6.57 4.99
C GLY A 112 -7.73 6.75 6.51
N GLN A 113 -6.68 7.11 7.23
CA GLN A 113 -6.73 7.42 8.66
C GLN A 113 -7.38 8.78 8.97
N MET A 114 -7.28 9.72 8.03
CA MET A 114 -7.85 11.06 8.22
C MET A 114 -9.37 11.11 8.08
N ASP A 115 -9.98 10.06 7.52
CA ASP A 115 -11.37 10.09 7.07
C ASP A 115 -11.61 11.25 6.07
N ARG A 116 -12.70 11.98 6.22
CA ARG A 116 -12.98 13.17 5.40
C ARG A 116 -12.41 14.41 6.13
N PRO A 117 -11.50 15.17 5.50
CA PRO A 117 -11.00 16.42 6.07
C PRO A 117 -12.14 17.37 6.41
N THR A 118 -12.08 18.01 7.58
CA THR A 118 -13.10 18.93 8.11
C THR A 118 -12.57 20.33 8.38
N THR A 119 -11.24 20.50 8.42
CA THR A 119 -10.55 21.77 8.62
C THR A 119 -9.62 22.07 7.45
N GLU A 120 -9.24 23.34 7.28
CA GLU A 120 -8.26 23.75 6.26
C GLU A 120 -6.92 23.04 6.44
N GLU A 121 -6.49 22.84 7.68
CA GLU A 121 -5.25 22.15 7.99
C GLU A 121 -5.31 20.66 7.57
N GLU A 122 -6.39 19.97 7.90
CA GLU A 122 -6.60 18.60 7.45
C GLU A 122 -6.65 18.48 5.92
N GLU A 123 -7.27 19.45 5.23
CA GLU A 123 -7.28 19.51 3.77
C GLU A 123 -5.87 19.67 3.19
N LEU A 124 -5.03 20.54 3.78
CA LEU A 124 -3.65 20.72 3.35
C LEU A 124 -2.83 19.44 3.55
N ILE A 125 -2.96 18.79 4.70
CA ILE A 125 -2.29 17.53 4.99
C ILE A 125 -2.76 16.45 4.00
N TYR A 126 -4.07 16.34 3.76
CA TYR A 126 -4.61 15.37 2.80
C TYR A 126 -4.07 15.61 1.38
N LYS A 127 -4.03 16.87 0.93
CA LYS A 127 -3.45 17.26 -0.36
C LYS A 127 -1.97 16.88 -0.47
N LEU A 128 -1.22 17.05 0.63
CA LEU A 128 0.19 16.67 0.69
C LEU A 128 0.36 15.14 0.54
N TYR A 129 -0.41 14.34 1.29
CA TYR A 129 -0.40 12.88 1.14
C TYR A 129 -0.81 12.45 -0.26
N TYR A 130 -1.79 13.11 -0.86
CA TYR A 130 -2.23 12.84 -2.22
C TYR A 130 -1.14 13.17 -3.26
N LYS A 131 -0.36 14.24 -3.07
CA LYS A 131 0.81 14.54 -3.92
C LYS A 131 1.85 13.40 -3.89
N PHE A 132 2.20 12.92 -2.70
CA PHE A 132 3.14 11.79 -2.57
C PHE A 132 2.58 10.48 -3.16
N PHE A 133 1.30 10.23 -2.96
CA PHE A 133 0.62 9.12 -3.62
C PHE A 133 0.71 9.25 -5.16
N SER A 134 0.48 10.44 -5.70
CA SER A 134 0.53 10.73 -7.14
C SER A 134 1.93 10.52 -7.72
N MET A 135 2.98 10.81 -6.97
CA MET A 135 4.36 10.54 -7.39
C MET A 135 4.71 9.05 -7.43
N ALA A 136 4.13 8.26 -6.53
CA ALA A 136 4.39 6.84 -6.43
C ALA A 136 3.55 6.01 -7.43
N MET A 137 2.35 6.47 -7.74
CA MET A 137 1.36 5.74 -8.54
C MET A 137 1.85 5.31 -9.94
N PRO A 138 2.51 6.15 -10.75
CA PRO A 138 2.97 5.74 -12.09
C PRO A 138 4.05 4.65 -12.09
N LYS A 139 4.73 4.44 -10.97
CA LYS A 139 5.83 3.48 -10.81
C LYS A 139 5.38 2.14 -10.23
N ALA A 140 4.10 2.02 -9.89
CA ALA A 140 3.57 0.84 -9.23
C ALA A 140 3.43 -0.36 -10.16
N LYS A 141 3.52 -1.54 -9.55
CA LYS A 141 3.08 -2.81 -10.13
C LYS A 141 1.93 -3.34 -9.31
N PHE A 142 0.86 -3.74 -9.95
CA PHE A 142 -0.33 -4.27 -9.27
C PHE A 142 -0.53 -5.74 -9.57
N LEU A 143 -1.19 -6.42 -8.66
CA LEU A 143 -1.79 -7.73 -8.89
C LEU A 143 -3.21 -7.51 -9.45
N LEU A 144 -3.43 -7.92 -10.68
CA LEU A 144 -4.75 -7.98 -11.32
C LEU A 144 -5.30 -9.39 -11.15
N PRO A 145 -6.35 -9.60 -10.34
CA PRO A 145 -6.91 -10.93 -10.14
C PRO A 145 -7.46 -11.48 -11.46
N ILE A 146 -7.12 -12.72 -11.74
CA ILE A 146 -7.62 -13.46 -12.90
C ILE A 146 -8.13 -14.82 -12.48
N ASN A 147 -9.20 -15.28 -13.14
CA ASN A 147 -9.70 -16.63 -13.00
C ASN A 147 -9.82 -17.22 -14.42
N ALA A 148 -9.17 -18.37 -14.63
CA ALA A 148 -9.24 -19.09 -15.90
C ALA A 148 -10.47 -19.99 -15.91
N SER A 149 -11.35 -19.82 -16.89
CA SER A 149 -12.57 -20.64 -17.03
C SER A 149 -12.28 -22.13 -17.26
N SER A 150 -11.11 -22.44 -17.79
CA SER A 150 -10.61 -23.79 -18.04
C SER A 150 -9.66 -24.33 -16.95
N GLY A 151 -9.49 -23.57 -15.85
CA GLY A 151 -8.42 -23.82 -14.88
C GLY A 151 -7.08 -23.24 -15.35
N PHE A 152 -6.15 -23.09 -14.41
CA PHE A 152 -4.77 -22.72 -14.74
C PHE A 152 -3.99 -23.99 -15.12
N PRO A 153 -3.06 -23.92 -16.10
CA PRO A 153 -2.14 -25.00 -16.35
C PRO A 153 -1.33 -25.30 -15.07
N GLU A 154 -0.77 -26.49 -14.97
CA GLU A 154 0.13 -26.82 -13.86
C GLU A 154 1.27 -25.79 -13.76
N PRO A 155 1.64 -25.35 -12.55
CA PRO A 155 2.74 -24.42 -12.38
C PRO A 155 4.04 -25.03 -12.91
N SER A 156 4.92 -24.21 -13.48
CA SER A 156 6.22 -24.68 -13.91
C SER A 156 7.01 -25.19 -12.69
N GLN A 157 7.81 -26.25 -12.87
CA GLN A 157 8.60 -26.85 -11.77
C GLN A 157 9.63 -25.87 -11.16
N GLU A 158 9.95 -24.80 -11.86
CA GLU A 158 10.95 -23.81 -11.45
C GLU A 158 10.34 -22.58 -10.77
N SER A 159 9.05 -22.35 -10.93
CA SER A 159 8.35 -21.20 -10.33
C SER A 159 6.86 -21.53 -10.11
N ASN A 160 6.23 -20.91 -9.12
CA ASN A 160 4.77 -20.96 -8.96
C ASN A 160 4.02 -20.14 -10.03
N ALA A 161 4.70 -19.80 -11.14
CA ALA A 161 4.12 -19.07 -12.24
C ALA A 161 3.54 -20.00 -13.28
N HIS A 162 2.38 -19.64 -13.79
CA HIS A 162 1.73 -20.34 -14.90
C HIS A 162 2.12 -19.69 -16.21
N VAL A 163 2.57 -20.47 -17.17
CA VAL A 163 2.75 -20.00 -18.56
C VAL A 163 1.40 -20.12 -19.23
N LEU A 164 0.88 -19.00 -19.71
CA LEU A 164 -0.43 -18.93 -20.36
C LEU A 164 -0.27 -19.11 -21.86
N GLU A 165 -1.17 -19.90 -22.46
CA GLU A 165 -1.28 -19.98 -23.92
C GLU A 165 -1.88 -18.67 -24.46
N GLU A 166 -1.51 -18.28 -25.69
CA GLU A 166 -2.01 -17.06 -26.37
C GLU A 166 -3.55 -17.03 -26.49
N SER A 167 -4.21 -18.18 -26.42
CA SER A 167 -5.67 -18.33 -26.51
C SER A 167 -6.40 -18.40 -25.17
N ALA A 168 -5.69 -18.22 -24.05
CA ALA A 168 -6.30 -18.35 -22.72
C ALA A 168 -7.31 -17.21 -22.46
N THR A 169 -8.53 -17.60 -22.05
CA THR A 169 -9.59 -16.65 -21.70
C THR A 169 -9.68 -16.50 -20.19
N PHE A 170 -9.63 -15.25 -19.71
CA PHE A 170 -9.68 -14.92 -18.31
C PHE A 170 -10.92 -14.12 -17.96
N ASN A 171 -11.46 -14.39 -16.79
CA ASN A 171 -12.45 -13.55 -16.16
C ASN A 171 -11.73 -12.49 -15.29
N LEU A 172 -12.04 -11.23 -15.54
CA LEU A 172 -11.58 -10.10 -14.73
C LEU A 172 -12.72 -9.64 -13.81
N PRO A 173 -12.45 -9.38 -12.53
CA PRO A 173 -13.45 -8.84 -11.60
C PRO A 173 -13.68 -7.36 -11.87
N THR A 174 -14.57 -7.07 -12.81
CA THR A 174 -14.96 -5.69 -13.15
C THR A 174 -16.20 -5.27 -12.39
N ARG A 175 -16.30 -3.97 -12.11
CA ARG A 175 -17.48 -3.32 -11.52
C ARG A 175 -17.85 -2.12 -12.37
N GLU A 176 -19.15 -1.89 -12.53
CA GLU A 176 -19.62 -0.66 -13.16
C GLU A 176 -19.28 0.55 -12.29
N GLY A 177 -18.56 1.50 -12.85
CA GLY A 177 -18.20 2.74 -12.17
C GLY A 177 -19.32 3.80 -12.29
N LYS A 178 -19.28 4.79 -11.39
CA LYS A 178 -20.28 5.87 -11.32
C LYS A 178 -20.43 6.69 -12.61
N ASN A 179 -19.44 6.63 -13.49
CA ASN A 179 -19.40 7.42 -14.73
C ASN A 179 -19.72 6.57 -15.98
N GLY A 180 -20.30 5.38 -15.80
CA GLY A 180 -20.54 4.42 -16.90
C GLY A 180 -19.29 3.75 -17.44
N ARG A 181 -18.11 4.04 -16.87
CA ARG A 181 -16.86 3.37 -17.19
C ARG A 181 -16.62 2.23 -16.19
N ASN A 182 -16.27 1.06 -16.66
CA ASN A 182 -15.98 -0.06 -15.78
C ASN A 182 -14.66 0.15 -15.03
N SER A 183 -14.61 -0.28 -13.80
CA SER A 183 -13.38 -0.36 -12.99
C SER A 183 -12.97 -1.82 -12.78
N VAL A 184 -11.68 -2.05 -12.69
CA VAL A 184 -11.10 -3.35 -12.36
C VAL A 184 -10.47 -3.28 -10.96
N SER A 185 -10.65 -4.34 -10.18
CA SER A 185 -10.00 -4.46 -8.88
C SER A 185 -8.53 -4.81 -9.06
N VAL A 186 -7.63 -3.99 -8.48
CA VAL A 186 -6.19 -4.24 -8.47
C VAL A 186 -5.66 -4.18 -7.04
N PHE A 187 -4.60 -4.93 -6.76
CA PHE A 187 -4.06 -5.06 -5.41
C PHE A 187 -2.57 -4.73 -5.37
N THR A 188 -2.17 -4.06 -4.30
CA THR A 188 -0.77 -3.66 -4.08
C THR A 188 0.13 -4.82 -3.68
N ASP A 189 -0.45 -5.92 -3.25
CA ASP A 189 0.25 -7.11 -2.76
C ASP A 189 -0.69 -8.32 -2.60
N TRP A 190 -0.10 -9.50 -2.48
CA TRP A 190 -0.83 -10.77 -2.31
C TRP A 190 -1.66 -10.82 -1.02
N LYS A 191 -1.20 -10.22 0.07
CA LYS A 191 -1.94 -10.22 1.34
C LYS A 191 -3.30 -9.54 1.19
N ARG A 192 -3.35 -8.41 0.47
CA ARG A 192 -4.59 -7.68 0.21
C ARG A 192 -5.46 -8.38 -0.81
N LEU A 193 -4.86 -8.96 -1.85
CA LEU A 193 -5.61 -9.78 -2.81
C LEU A 193 -6.32 -10.93 -2.12
N ARG A 194 -5.64 -11.68 -1.25
CA ARG A 194 -6.19 -12.82 -0.50
C ARG A 194 -7.25 -12.44 0.55
N MET A 195 -7.43 -11.18 0.85
CA MET A 195 -8.58 -10.72 1.65
C MET A 195 -9.91 -10.76 0.88
N VAL A 196 -9.86 -10.83 -0.45
CA VAL A 196 -11.04 -10.76 -1.34
C VAL A 196 -11.18 -12.00 -2.20
N PHE A 197 -10.07 -12.51 -2.70
CA PHE A 197 -10.01 -13.61 -3.65
C PHE A 197 -9.28 -14.79 -3.03
N ASP A 198 -9.92 -15.94 -3.06
CA ASP A 198 -9.39 -17.21 -2.56
C ASP A 198 -8.27 -17.80 -3.44
N GLU A 199 -7.84 -19.01 -3.14
CA GLU A 199 -6.74 -19.69 -3.84
C GLU A 199 -7.10 -20.15 -5.26
N ASN A 200 -8.39 -20.14 -5.63
CA ASN A 200 -8.84 -20.45 -7.01
C ASN A 200 -8.57 -19.28 -7.97
N TRP A 201 -8.22 -18.12 -7.43
CA TRP A 201 -7.81 -16.96 -8.20
C TRP A 201 -6.28 -16.85 -8.25
N SER A 202 -5.76 -16.62 -9.43
CA SER A 202 -4.37 -16.19 -9.62
C SER A 202 -4.32 -14.66 -9.83
N ALA A 203 -3.16 -14.14 -10.16
CA ALA A 203 -3.04 -12.74 -10.54
C ALA A 203 -2.02 -12.56 -11.65
N MET A 204 -2.32 -11.63 -12.53
CA MET A 204 -1.38 -11.08 -13.49
C MET A 204 -0.69 -9.87 -12.87
N ILE A 205 0.61 -9.73 -13.09
CA ILE A 205 1.36 -8.54 -12.67
C ILE A 205 1.18 -7.47 -13.74
N GLU A 206 0.63 -6.34 -13.34
CA GLU A 206 0.30 -5.25 -14.22
C GLU A 206 1.02 -3.97 -13.80
N ASN A 207 1.67 -3.28 -14.74
CA ASN A 207 2.18 -1.94 -14.50
C ASN A 207 1.04 -0.94 -14.37
N ALA A 208 1.20 0.10 -13.58
CA ALA A 208 0.13 1.05 -13.27
C ALA A 208 -0.56 1.66 -14.50
N GLY A 209 0.13 1.80 -15.63
CA GLY A 209 -0.43 2.35 -16.86
C GLY A 209 -1.10 1.34 -17.80
N GLY A 210 -0.90 0.04 -17.61
CA GLY A 210 -1.20 -0.96 -18.61
C GLY A 210 -2.67 -1.12 -18.98
N MET A 211 -3.56 -1.18 -17.97
CA MET A 211 -5.00 -1.39 -18.17
C MET A 211 -5.83 -0.12 -17.95
N ILE A 212 -5.23 0.99 -17.53
CA ILE A 212 -5.97 2.20 -17.11
C ILE A 212 -6.72 2.88 -18.26
N GLU A 213 -6.27 2.68 -19.49
CA GLU A 213 -6.97 3.21 -20.67
C GLU A 213 -8.31 2.50 -20.90
N ILE A 214 -8.42 1.24 -20.51
CA ILE A 214 -9.63 0.42 -20.68
C ILE A 214 -10.52 0.50 -19.44
N PHE A 215 -9.92 0.40 -18.25
CA PHE A 215 -10.63 0.35 -16.97
C PHE A 215 -10.09 1.40 -16.01
N ASP A 216 -10.96 1.95 -15.17
CA ASP A 216 -10.50 2.66 -13.98
C ASP A 216 -10.02 1.66 -12.92
N TYR A 217 -9.12 2.06 -12.03
CA TYR A 217 -8.59 1.17 -11.01
C TYR A 217 -9.31 1.34 -9.67
N ALA A 218 -9.74 0.22 -9.11
CA ALA A 218 -10.22 0.11 -7.74
C ALA A 218 -9.12 -0.56 -6.89
N ILE A 219 -8.21 0.25 -6.34
CA ILE A 219 -7.01 -0.23 -5.66
C ILE A 219 -7.36 -0.67 -4.24
N ASN A 220 -7.07 -1.93 -3.88
CA ASN A 220 -7.29 -2.50 -2.54
C ASN A 220 -8.71 -2.28 -1.98
N GLN A 221 -9.73 -2.16 -2.81
CA GLN A 221 -11.10 -2.01 -2.35
C GLN A 221 -11.62 -3.34 -1.81
N THR A 222 -11.84 -3.40 -0.51
CA THR A 222 -12.40 -4.55 0.20
C THR A 222 -13.47 -4.05 1.18
N GLU A 223 -14.36 -4.93 1.62
CA GLU A 223 -15.36 -4.59 2.64
C GLU A 223 -14.74 -4.15 3.97
N TYR A 224 -13.53 -4.64 4.26
CA TYR A 224 -12.84 -4.44 5.53
C TYR A 224 -11.72 -3.39 5.47
N TYR A 225 -11.30 -2.97 4.28
CA TYR A 225 -10.14 -2.11 4.10
C TYR A 225 -10.54 -0.71 3.63
N LYS A 226 -10.71 0.21 4.59
CA LYS A 226 -11.17 1.58 4.32
C LYS A 226 -10.17 2.46 3.54
N ALA A 227 -8.93 2.03 3.38
CA ALA A 227 -7.89 2.75 2.66
C ALA A 227 -7.81 2.37 1.16
N GLY A 228 -8.86 1.81 0.60
CA GLY A 228 -8.97 1.60 -0.84
C GLY A 228 -9.11 2.93 -1.59
N VAL A 229 -8.46 3.05 -2.74
CA VAL A 229 -8.48 4.25 -3.58
C VAL A 229 -8.99 3.91 -4.98
N TYR A 230 -9.83 4.79 -5.50
CA TYR A 230 -10.29 4.73 -6.88
C TYR A 230 -9.49 5.71 -7.73
N VAL A 231 -8.92 5.23 -8.83
CA VAL A 231 -8.13 6.04 -9.77
C VAL A 231 -8.72 5.91 -11.16
N SER A 232 -9.24 7.02 -11.70
CA SER A 232 -9.70 7.07 -13.08
C SER A 232 -8.54 7.26 -14.06
N ASP A 233 -8.76 6.93 -15.34
CA ASP A 233 -7.80 7.21 -16.42
C ASP A 233 -7.33 8.69 -16.42
N LYS A 234 -8.28 9.62 -16.27
CA LYS A 234 -7.96 11.04 -16.19
C LYS A 234 -7.04 11.37 -15.02
N ALA A 235 -7.39 10.87 -13.82
CA ALA A 235 -6.58 11.10 -12.62
C ALA A 235 -5.18 10.47 -12.75
N PHE A 236 -5.07 9.31 -13.37
CA PHE A 236 -3.78 8.66 -13.61
C PHE A 236 -2.89 9.49 -14.54
N LYS A 237 -3.42 10.01 -15.64
CA LYS A 237 -2.69 10.88 -16.56
C LYS A 237 -2.18 12.16 -15.89
N GLU A 238 -3.01 12.76 -15.04
CA GLU A 238 -2.61 13.91 -14.22
C GLU A 238 -1.48 13.55 -13.23
N MET A 239 -1.53 12.37 -12.60
CA MET A 239 -0.46 11.88 -11.72
C MET A 239 0.84 11.60 -12.48
N GLN A 240 0.75 11.02 -13.67
CA GLN A 240 1.90 10.74 -14.52
C GLN A 240 2.60 12.04 -14.94
N GLN A 241 1.85 13.01 -15.47
CA GLN A 241 2.38 14.32 -15.82
C GLN A 241 3.05 15.02 -14.63
N PHE A 242 2.40 15.00 -13.46
CA PHE A 242 2.96 15.59 -12.24
C PHE A 242 4.28 14.91 -11.82
N SER A 243 4.36 13.58 -11.91
CA SER A 243 5.58 12.83 -11.60
C SER A 243 6.72 13.18 -12.57
N GLU A 244 6.44 13.27 -13.86
CA GLU A 244 7.40 13.62 -14.90
C GLU A 244 7.94 15.07 -14.74
N GLU A 245 7.06 16.02 -14.43
CA GLU A 245 7.45 17.41 -14.18
C GLU A 245 8.40 17.53 -12.96
N LEU A 246 8.15 16.80 -11.90
CA LEU A 246 9.02 16.80 -10.73
C LEU A 246 10.39 16.17 -11.02
N GLU A 247 10.42 15.05 -11.76
CA GLU A 247 11.67 14.41 -12.16
C GLU A 247 12.49 15.31 -13.11
N GLY A 248 11.82 16.05 -13.97
CA GLY A 248 12.46 17.05 -14.83
C GLY A 248 13.12 18.17 -14.04
N ARG A 249 12.46 18.70 -12.99
CA ARG A 249 13.01 19.73 -12.12
C ARG A 249 14.17 19.24 -11.26
N ALA A 250 14.18 17.97 -10.87
CA ALA A 250 15.27 17.41 -10.04
C ALA A 250 16.56 17.15 -10.85
N LYS A 251 16.50 17.14 -12.18
CA LYS A 251 17.65 16.90 -13.09
C LYS A 251 18.25 18.18 -13.69
N GLY A 252 17.61 19.33 -13.51
CA GLY A 252 18.07 20.64 -13.95
C GLY A 252 18.60 21.46 -12.81
#